data_a52161089d7b67bdfc08afdd9a8289e8
#
_entry.id   a52161089d7b67bdfc08afdd9a8289e8
#
_cell.length_a   1.000
_cell.length_b   1.000
_cell.length_c   1.000
_cell.angle_alpha   90.00
_cell.angle_beta   90.00
_cell.angle_gamma   90.00
#
_symmetry.space_group_name_H-M   'P 1'
#
loop_
_entity.id
_entity.type
_entity.pdbx_description
1 polymer ?
#
loop_
_entity_poly.entity_id
_entity_poly.type
_entity_poly.pdbx_seq_one_letter_code
_entity_poly.pdbx_strand_id
1 'polypeptide(L)'
;MLTNDVIGGRGIGKKYENSEKRKKRENQMNKLKNELKRMDHKGYPAYKDLKGSYDFVKYTLNIEHVQGDPFASPSALSVRIKGKTADFPKNYYDVYHRRIALEDFILRKFSREVSKISFKAKGSGKSGMVSASQPGQEIMERSACHVDEKTGDVLFRFVVGFPARGRSIDAGELEKILFGLLPKAVESSGIFKLFADKEKLKDQIELADDQKVLRELTKENNLAAFVADGSILPRESGVSEKPMKNAVLFKSPESMSVTFELPHKGKITGMGIKKGITLIVGGGYHGKSTLLQTLEKAVYSHIVGDGREYVVTDETGVKLRAEDGRSVANEDISLFIRNLPNGKDTEKFSTLDASGSTSQAANTIEALEAGSKLLLIDEDTSATNFMIRDELMERVIS
;
A
#
# COMPACT_ATOMS: atom_id res chain seq x y z
N MET A 1 39.21 58.78 1.14
CA MET A 1 38.91 58.51 2.55
C MET A 1 38.03 57.25 2.62
N LEU A 2 38.69 56.23 3.03
CA LEU A 2 38.22 54.98 3.68
C LEU A 2 36.73 54.63 3.59
N THR A 3 36.44 53.64 2.74
CA THR A 3 35.25 52.75 2.84
C THR A 3 35.70 51.43 3.45
N ASN A 4 35.23 51.14 4.66
CA ASN A 4 35.46 49.86 5.34
C ASN A 4 34.56 48.79 4.75
N ASP A 5 35.14 47.79 4.13
CA ASP A 5 34.53 46.50 3.77
C ASP A 5 34.25 45.67 5.02
N VAL A 6 32.96 45.41 5.29
CA VAL A 6 32.48 44.39 6.23
C VAL A 6 32.04 43.16 5.44
N ILE A 7 33.03 42.38 4.96
CA ILE A 7 32.78 41.05 4.39
C ILE A 7 33.51 40.03 5.26
N GLY A 8 32.83 39.26 6.09
CA GLY A 8 33.46 38.16 6.83
C GLY A 8 32.65 37.41 7.87
N GLY A 9 31.46 37.88 8.28
CA GLY A 9 30.76 37.30 9.43
C GLY A 9 29.80 36.11 9.17
N ARG A 10 29.26 35.96 7.95
CA ARG A 10 28.19 34.95 7.68
C ARG A 10 28.69 33.55 7.33
N GLY A 11 29.93 33.39 6.90
CA GLY A 11 30.49 32.08 6.51
C GLY A 11 31.02 31.26 7.69
N ILE A 12 31.55 31.94 8.69
CA ILE A 12 32.19 31.30 9.85
C ILE A 12 31.14 30.74 10.80
N GLY A 13 30.05 31.46 11.08
CA GLY A 13 28.95 30.99 11.93
C GLY A 13 28.27 29.70 11.41
N LYS A 14 28.04 29.60 10.10
CA LYS A 14 27.44 28.37 9.49
C LYS A 14 28.39 27.16 9.56
N LYS A 15 29.70 27.34 9.50
CA LYS A 15 30.71 26.27 9.65
C LYS A 15 30.77 25.75 11.09
N TYR A 16 30.71 26.63 12.08
CA TYR A 16 30.71 26.26 13.51
C TYR A 16 29.40 25.56 13.90
N GLU A 17 28.25 26.07 13.49
CA GLU A 17 26.91 25.43 13.75
C GLU A 17 26.84 24.04 13.13
N ASN A 18 27.39 23.81 11.94
CA ASN A 18 27.47 22.49 11.33
C ASN A 18 28.42 21.53 12.06
N SER A 19 29.52 22.03 12.63
CA SER A 19 30.47 21.20 13.39
C SER A 19 29.91 20.74 14.74
N GLU A 20 29.19 21.60 15.44
CA GLU A 20 28.52 21.23 16.72
C GLU A 20 27.37 20.23 16.53
N LYS A 21 26.53 20.45 15.52
CA LYS A 21 25.46 19.50 15.18
C LYS A 21 26.02 18.14 14.77
N ARG A 22 27.13 18.10 14.06
CA ARG A 22 27.83 16.86 13.70
C ARG A 22 28.39 16.14 14.93
N LYS A 23 29.07 16.85 15.82
CA LYS A 23 29.58 16.31 17.10
C LYS A 23 28.43 15.74 17.97
N LYS A 24 27.30 16.45 18.05
CA LYS A 24 26.13 15.98 18.80
C LYS A 24 25.57 14.67 18.25
N ARG A 25 25.50 14.51 16.92
CA ARG A 25 25.06 13.27 16.26
C ARG A 25 26.04 12.12 16.47
N GLU A 26 27.32 12.37 16.31
CA GLU A 26 28.39 11.39 16.60
C GLU A 26 28.31 10.92 18.06
N ASN A 27 28.02 11.81 19.00
CA ASN A 27 27.83 11.47 20.41
C ASN A 27 26.60 10.58 20.64
N GLN A 28 25.50 10.78 19.95
CA GLN A 28 24.29 9.92 20.09
C GLN A 28 24.50 8.54 19.45
N MET A 29 25.14 8.47 18.29
CA MET A 29 25.55 7.17 17.72
C MET A 29 26.46 6.39 18.66
N ASN A 30 27.45 7.08 19.27
CA ASN A 30 28.37 6.47 20.23
C ASN A 30 27.64 6.05 21.52
N LYS A 31 26.62 6.82 21.94
CA LYS A 31 25.76 6.43 23.07
C LYS A 31 25.09 5.08 22.80
N LEU A 32 24.40 4.92 21.66
CA LEU A 32 23.75 3.65 21.30
C LEU A 32 24.75 2.48 21.23
N LYS A 33 25.93 2.70 20.63
CA LYS A 33 26.98 1.68 20.59
C LYS A 33 27.47 1.28 21.98
N ASN A 34 27.66 2.26 22.89
CA ASN A 34 28.10 2.00 24.25
C ASN A 34 27.02 1.27 25.06
N GLU A 35 25.75 1.60 24.86
CA GLU A 35 24.63 0.90 25.49
C GLU A 35 24.58 -0.55 25.01
N LEU A 36 24.72 -0.81 23.71
CA LEU A 36 24.81 -2.17 23.16
C LEU A 36 25.95 -2.97 23.79
N LYS A 37 27.16 -2.42 23.87
CA LYS A 37 28.32 -3.08 24.50
C LYS A 37 28.08 -3.40 25.97
N ARG A 38 27.38 -2.52 26.72
CA ARG A 38 27.10 -2.71 28.17
C ARG A 38 26.06 -3.82 28.41
N MET A 39 25.19 -4.08 27.44
CA MET A 39 24.13 -5.09 27.61
C MET A 39 24.47 -6.44 26.94
N ASP A 40 25.61 -6.53 26.25
CA ASP A 40 26.02 -7.78 25.64
C ASP A 40 26.08 -8.92 26.64
N HIS A 41 25.63 -10.10 26.21
CA HIS A 41 25.46 -11.29 27.03
C HIS A 41 24.49 -11.21 28.24
N LYS A 42 23.82 -10.05 28.47
CA LYS A 42 22.75 -9.98 29.46
C LYS A 42 21.48 -10.70 28.97
N GLY A 43 20.54 -10.91 29.89
CA GLY A 43 19.22 -11.45 29.55
C GLY A 43 18.48 -10.57 28.55
N TYR A 44 17.74 -11.17 27.65
CA TYR A 44 17.03 -10.51 26.54
C TYR A 44 16.19 -9.29 26.92
N PRO A 45 15.47 -9.27 28.09
CA PRO A 45 14.69 -8.11 28.50
C PRO A 45 15.47 -6.80 28.64
N ALA A 46 16.81 -6.85 28.81
CA ALA A 46 17.62 -5.63 28.88
C ALA A 46 17.63 -4.82 27.57
N TYR A 47 17.25 -5.41 26.42
CA TYR A 47 17.03 -4.67 25.18
C TYR A 47 15.97 -3.58 25.29
N LYS A 48 15.05 -3.65 26.27
CA LYS A 48 14.02 -2.61 26.51
C LYS A 48 14.61 -1.23 26.79
N ASP A 49 15.83 -1.19 27.35
CA ASP A 49 16.55 0.06 27.64
C ASP A 49 16.99 0.81 26.37
N LEU A 50 16.97 0.12 25.20
CA LEU A 50 17.26 0.75 23.89
C LEU A 50 16.09 1.55 23.33
N LYS A 51 14.91 1.53 23.96
CA LYS A 51 13.77 2.33 23.48
C LYS A 51 14.15 3.81 23.51
N GLY A 52 14.02 4.50 22.34
CA GLY A 52 14.36 5.91 22.24
C GLY A 52 14.71 6.35 20.82
N SER A 53 15.21 7.58 20.71
CA SER A 53 15.61 8.20 19.45
C SER A 53 17.12 8.41 19.40
N TYR A 54 17.71 8.09 18.25
CA TYR A 54 19.16 8.13 18.04
C TYR A 54 19.46 8.85 16.72
N ASP A 55 20.19 9.95 16.78
CA ASP A 55 20.57 10.71 15.59
C ASP A 55 21.75 10.07 14.87
N PHE A 56 21.51 9.60 13.67
CA PHE A 56 22.52 9.22 12.69
C PHE A 56 22.85 10.43 11.79
N VAL A 57 23.94 10.33 11.02
CA VAL A 57 24.41 11.47 10.21
C VAL A 57 23.33 11.98 9.22
N LYS A 58 22.57 11.06 8.61
CA LYS A 58 21.60 11.38 7.55
C LYS A 58 20.14 11.20 7.96
N TYR A 59 19.87 10.53 9.06
CA TYR A 59 18.52 10.23 9.55
C TYR A 59 18.50 10.11 11.07
N THR A 60 17.31 10.11 11.66
CA THR A 60 17.07 9.75 13.06
C THR A 60 16.47 8.36 13.09
N LEU A 61 17.06 7.44 13.84
CA LEU A 61 16.51 6.10 14.13
C LEU A 61 15.70 6.18 15.41
N ASN A 62 14.45 5.69 15.39
CA ASN A 62 13.65 5.53 16.59
C ASN A 62 13.41 4.03 16.83
N ILE A 63 13.63 3.60 18.06
CA ILE A 63 13.24 2.26 18.55
C ILE A 63 11.95 2.47 19.36
N GLU A 64 10.81 2.15 18.75
CA GLU A 64 9.48 2.47 19.28
C GLU A 64 8.98 1.39 20.25
N HIS A 65 9.22 0.13 19.87
CA HIS A 65 8.87 -1.03 20.67
C HIS A 65 9.99 -2.07 20.59
N VAL A 66 10.31 -2.68 21.74
CA VAL A 66 11.29 -3.76 21.83
C VAL A 66 10.60 -5.05 22.21
N GLN A 67 10.82 -6.10 21.40
CA GLN A 67 10.30 -7.45 21.67
C GLN A 67 10.80 -7.97 23.02
N GLY A 68 9.95 -8.74 23.71
CA GLY A 68 10.28 -9.26 25.04
C GLY A 68 11.11 -10.55 25.04
N ASP A 69 11.16 -11.26 23.90
CA ASP A 69 11.79 -12.56 23.73
C ASP A 69 12.17 -12.76 22.25
N PRO A 70 13.26 -13.50 21.92
CA PRO A 70 13.67 -13.71 20.53
C PRO A 70 12.63 -14.37 19.62
N PHE A 71 11.64 -15.04 20.19
CA PHE A 71 10.59 -15.74 19.44
C PHE A 71 9.30 -14.90 19.32
N ALA A 72 9.16 -13.83 20.12
CA ALA A 72 8.02 -12.91 20.09
C ALA A 72 7.95 -12.11 18.77
N SER A 73 6.92 -11.28 18.62
CA SER A 73 6.83 -10.32 17.49
C SER A 73 8.04 -9.40 17.48
N PRO A 74 8.65 -9.14 16.31
CA PRO A 74 9.86 -8.33 16.21
C PRO A 74 9.68 -6.92 16.75
N SER A 75 10.78 -6.28 17.12
CA SER A 75 10.83 -4.89 17.58
C SER A 75 10.38 -3.94 16.47
N ALA A 76 9.59 -2.91 16.82
CA ALA A 76 9.14 -1.88 15.89
C ALA A 76 10.11 -0.69 15.91
N LEU A 77 10.58 -0.33 14.74
CA LEU A 77 11.51 0.77 14.51
C LEU A 77 10.97 1.73 13.44
N SER A 78 11.41 2.98 13.50
CA SER A 78 11.25 3.90 12.39
C SER A 78 12.52 4.69 12.12
N VAL A 79 12.66 5.18 10.89
CA VAL A 79 13.70 6.12 10.50
C VAL A 79 13.05 7.35 9.90
N ARG A 80 13.53 8.53 10.33
CA ARG A 80 13.11 9.83 9.79
C ARG A 80 14.30 10.50 9.10
N ILE A 81 14.14 10.82 7.83
CA ILE A 81 15.08 11.58 7.02
C ILE A 81 14.52 13.00 6.86
N LYS A 82 15.26 14.02 7.25
CA LYS A 82 14.85 15.42 7.05
C LYS A 82 14.72 15.76 5.57
N GLY A 83 13.69 16.52 5.17
CA GLY A 83 13.44 16.89 3.79
C GLY A 83 14.64 17.50 3.07
N LYS A 84 15.41 18.34 3.77
CA LYS A 84 16.71 18.87 3.25
C LYS A 84 17.75 17.80 2.93
N THR A 85 17.64 16.62 3.54
CA THR A 85 18.53 15.48 3.32
C THR A 85 17.93 14.50 2.32
N ALA A 86 16.62 14.26 2.39
CA ALA A 86 15.89 13.43 1.45
C ALA A 86 15.92 14.02 0.04
N ASP A 87 15.74 15.34 -0.08
CA ASP A 87 15.92 16.17 -1.28
C ASP A 87 15.11 15.69 -2.50
N PHE A 88 13.90 15.14 -2.27
CA PHE A 88 12.98 14.83 -3.36
C PHE A 88 12.41 16.12 -3.96
N PRO A 89 12.19 16.18 -5.29
CA PRO A 89 11.58 17.34 -5.93
C PRO A 89 10.22 17.67 -5.31
N LYS A 90 9.95 18.96 -5.04
CA LYS A 90 8.71 19.40 -4.38
C LYS A 90 7.46 18.98 -5.16
N ASN A 91 7.51 19.05 -6.49
CA ASN A 91 6.41 18.65 -7.37
C ASN A 91 6.12 17.14 -7.38
N TYR A 92 6.90 16.30 -6.66
CA TYR A 92 6.60 14.87 -6.48
C TYR A 92 5.71 14.59 -5.27
N TYR A 93 5.50 15.60 -4.39
CA TYR A 93 4.70 15.47 -3.18
C TYR A 93 3.87 16.72 -2.80
N ASP A 94 3.71 17.65 -3.73
CA ASP A 94 2.94 18.89 -3.54
C ASP A 94 1.41 18.67 -3.58
N VAL A 95 0.98 17.59 -4.22
CA VAL A 95 -0.42 17.17 -4.28
C VAL A 95 -0.57 15.71 -3.83
N TYR A 96 -1.76 15.36 -3.34
CA TYR A 96 -2.04 14.09 -2.68
C TYR A 96 -1.65 12.87 -3.52
N HIS A 97 -2.14 12.75 -4.76
CA HIS A 97 -1.91 11.56 -5.59
C HIS A 97 -0.43 11.35 -5.94
N ARG A 98 0.34 12.43 -6.19
CA ARG A 98 1.79 12.35 -6.41
C ARG A 98 2.52 11.94 -5.13
N ARG A 99 2.10 12.49 -3.98
CA ARG A 99 2.68 12.13 -2.68
C ARG A 99 2.51 10.65 -2.39
N ILE A 100 1.31 10.09 -2.59
CA ILE A 100 1.04 8.67 -2.37
C ILE A 100 1.84 7.79 -3.37
N ALA A 101 1.96 8.21 -4.63
CA ALA A 101 2.79 7.52 -5.62
C ALA A 101 4.28 7.52 -5.23
N LEU A 102 4.80 8.65 -4.71
CA LEU A 102 6.17 8.75 -4.18
C LEU A 102 6.34 7.82 -2.96
N GLU A 103 5.44 7.91 -1.97
CA GLU A 103 5.49 7.08 -0.75
C GLU A 103 5.51 5.59 -1.09
N ASP A 104 4.61 5.15 -1.97
CA ASP A 104 4.54 3.76 -2.43
C ASP A 104 5.82 3.33 -3.14
N PHE A 105 6.34 4.16 -4.05
CA PHE A 105 7.56 3.84 -4.80
C PHE A 105 8.80 3.69 -3.91
N ILE A 106 9.02 4.64 -2.99
CA ILE A 106 10.17 4.58 -2.08
C ILE A 106 10.02 3.48 -1.02
N LEU A 107 8.78 3.16 -0.60
CA LEU A 107 8.50 2.03 0.28
C LEU A 107 8.84 0.70 -0.39
N ARG A 108 8.46 0.49 -1.65
CA ARG A 108 8.83 -0.71 -2.43
C ARG A 108 10.34 -0.87 -2.52
N LYS A 109 11.07 0.23 -2.75
CA LYS A 109 12.52 0.22 -2.76
C LYS A 109 13.09 -0.12 -1.40
N PHE A 110 12.62 0.52 -0.34
CA PHE A 110 13.05 0.26 1.04
C PHE A 110 12.78 -1.19 1.44
N SER A 111 11.58 -1.71 1.16
CA SER A 111 11.21 -3.10 1.43
C SER A 111 12.15 -4.10 0.74
N ARG A 112 12.49 -3.85 -0.53
CA ARG A 112 13.47 -4.67 -1.27
C ARG A 112 14.87 -4.62 -0.64
N GLU A 113 15.32 -3.45 -0.22
CA GLU A 113 16.65 -3.31 0.40
C GLU A 113 16.71 -3.96 1.78
N VAL A 114 15.68 -3.82 2.61
CA VAL A 114 15.63 -4.49 3.92
C VAL A 114 15.49 -6.01 3.79
N SER A 115 14.77 -6.50 2.78
CA SER A 115 14.68 -7.94 2.50
C SER A 115 16.06 -8.56 2.17
N LYS A 116 16.92 -7.82 1.45
CA LYS A 116 18.30 -8.25 1.14
C LYS A 116 19.20 -8.35 2.36
N ILE A 117 18.92 -7.62 3.42
CA ILE A 117 19.70 -7.62 4.66
C ILE A 117 19.10 -8.50 5.74
N SER A 118 17.84 -8.92 5.60
CA SER A 118 17.14 -9.80 6.52
C SER A 118 17.91 -11.12 6.72
N PHE A 119 18.03 -11.54 7.97
CA PHE A 119 18.76 -12.75 8.39
C PHE A 119 20.26 -12.79 8.05
N LYS A 120 20.88 -11.65 7.66
CA LYS A 120 22.35 -11.56 7.57
C LYS A 120 23.02 -11.54 8.95
N ALA A 121 22.33 -11.00 9.96
CA ALA A 121 22.69 -11.18 11.35
C ALA A 121 22.14 -12.53 11.85
N LYS A 122 22.88 -13.23 12.69
CA LYS A 122 22.57 -14.58 13.17
C LYS A 122 21.97 -14.54 14.58
N GLY A 123 21.32 -15.64 14.98
CA GLY A 123 20.81 -15.80 16.32
C GLY A 123 19.60 -16.73 16.41
N SER A 124 19.01 -16.79 17.62
CA SER A 124 17.87 -17.65 17.92
C SER A 124 16.54 -17.00 17.52
N GLY A 125 15.55 -17.81 17.20
CA GLY A 125 14.20 -17.36 16.88
C GLY A 125 14.15 -16.40 15.67
N LYS A 126 13.59 -15.21 15.86
CA LYS A 126 13.48 -14.17 14.81
C LYS A 126 14.71 -13.26 14.71
N SER A 127 15.81 -13.61 15.36
CA SER A 127 17.06 -12.83 15.33
C SER A 127 17.51 -12.53 13.90
N GLY A 128 17.87 -11.30 13.65
CA GLY A 128 18.33 -10.85 12.33
C GLY A 128 17.24 -10.61 11.28
N MET A 129 15.98 -10.91 11.57
CA MET A 129 14.87 -10.55 10.71
C MET A 129 14.80 -9.04 10.55
N VAL A 130 14.72 -8.55 9.32
CA VAL A 130 14.41 -7.14 9.02
C VAL A 130 13.32 -7.14 7.96
N SER A 131 12.19 -6.52 8.25
CA SER A 131 11.04 -6.53 7.35
C SER A 131 10.30 -5.19 7.36
N ALA A 132 9.84 -4.79 6.19
CA ALA A 132 8.93 -3.67 6.00
C ALA A 132 7.70 -4.13 5.21
N SER A 133 6.65 -3.31 5.16
CA SER A 133 5.47 -3.58 4.34
C SER A 133 5.88 -3.85 2.88
N GLN A 134 5.31 -4.89 2.30
CA GLN A 134 5.54 -5.29 0.90
C GLN A 134 4.28 -4.98 0.08
N PRO A 135 4.23 -3.85 -0.63
CA PRO A 135 3.09 -3.51 -1.47
C PRO A 135 2.89 -4.51 -2.63
N GLY A 136 1.63 -4.84 -2.96
CA GLY A 136 1.22 -5.54 -4.18
C GLY A 136 1.34 -4.65 -5.43
N GLN A 137 0.46 -4.81 -6.43
CA GLN A 137 0.52 -3.99 -7.65
C GLN A 137 -0.20 -2.64 -7.49
N GLU A 138 -1.08 -2.53 -6.49
CA GLU A 138 -1.88 -1.35 -6.22
C GLU A 138 -1.10 -0.31 -5.42
N ILE A 139 -1.31 0.96 -5.76
CA ILE A 139 -0.80 2.11 -5.03
C ILE A 139 -1.82 2.51 -3.98
N MET A 140 -1.42 2.49 -2.73
CA MET A 140 -2.26 2.86 -1.58
C MET A 140 -1.44 3.65 -0.57
N GLU A 141 -2.09 4.55 0.15
CA GLU A 141 -1.50 5.16 1.33
C GLU A 141 -1.26 4.09 2.40
N ARG A 142 -0.04 4.06 2.97
CA ARG A 142 0.37 3.08 3.97
C ARG A 142 1.11 3.74 5.11
N SER A 143 0.78 3.36 6.34
CA SER A 143 1.47 3.86 7.53
C SER A 143 2.97 3.50 7.58
N ALA A 144 3.43 2.55 6.75
CA ALA A 144 4.81 2.12 6.68
C ALA A 144 5.76 3.14 6.02
N CYS A 145 5.22 4.06 5.21
CA CYS A 145 5.98 5.17 4.63
C CYS A 145 5.13 6.43 4.63
N HIS A 146 5.76 7.57 4.94
CA HIS A 146 5.10 8.86 4.88
C HIS A 146 6.07 9.95 4.45
N VAL A 147 5.64 10.84 3.56
CA VAL A 147 6.35 12.04 3.14
C VAL A 147 5.56 13.27 3.58
N ASP A 148 6.14 14.06 4.45
CA ASP A 148 5.51 15.28 4.94
C ASP A 148 5.33 16.29 3.80
N GLU A 149 4.10 16.69 3.54
CA GLU A 149 3.75 17.57 2.40
C GLU A 149 4.38 18.96 2.48
N LYS A 150 4.71 19.46 3.69
CA LYS A 150 5.27 20.80 3.91
C LYS A 150 6.79 20.77 3.90
N THR A 151 7.38 19.82 4.62
CA THR A 151 8.81 19.76 4.87
C THR A 151 9.57 18.82 3.94
N GLY A 152 8.88 17.84 3.34
CA GLY A 152 9.49 16.75 2.57
C GLY A 152 10.24 15.74 3.45
N ASP A 153 10.01 15.75 4.78
CA ASP A 153 10.59 14.74 5.67
C ASP A 153 10.05 13.35 5.27
N VAL A 154 10.92 12.37 5.15
CA VAL A 154 10.56 10.98 4.83
C VAL A 154 10.62 10.14 6.08
N LEU A 155 9.57 9.36 6.35
CA LEU A 155 9.46 8.41 7.44
C LEU A 155 9.27 7.01 6.91
N PHE A 156 10.10 6.05 7.33
CA PHE A 156 9.87 4.62 7.12
C PHE A 156 9.64 3.93 8.46
N ARG A 157 8.65 3.02 8.51
CA ARG A 157 8.41 2.10 9.64
C ARG A 157 8.69 0.66 9.20
N PHE A 158 9.37 -0.08 10.07
CA PHE A 158 9.79 -1.45 9.80
C PHE A 158 10.00 -2.20 11.10
N VAL A 159 10.25 -3.51 11.01
CA VAL A 159 10.49 -4.34 12.18
C VAL A 159 11.87 -4.99 12.10
N VAL A 160 12.46 -5.21 13.27
CA VAL A 160 13.76 -5.87 13.42
C VAL A 160 13.67 -6.91 14.54
N GLY A 161 14.02 -8.14 14.23
CA GLY A 161 14.24 -9.20 15.23
C GLY A 161 15.59 -8.98 15.89
N PHE A 162 15.59 -8.53 17.15
CA PHE A 162 16.83 -8.25 17.87
C PHE A 162 17.58 -9.55 18.15
N PRO A 163 18.89 -9.61 17.82
CA PRO A 163 19.68 -10.84 17.91
C PRO A 163 19.91 -11.36 19.32
N ALA A 164 19.87 -12.69 19.46
CA ALA A 164 20.18 -13.37 20.71
C ALA A 164 20.84 -14.73 20.46
N ARG A 165 21.65 -15.20 21.41
CA ARG A 165 22.10 -16.58 21.53
C ARG A 165 21.32 -17.26 22.66
N GLY A 166 20.37 -18.15 22.29
CA GLY A 166 19.33 -18.57 23.24
C GLY A 166 18.49 -17.37 23.68
N ARG A 167 18.57 -17.00 24.95
CA ARG A 167 17.91 -15.81 25.53
C ARG A 167 18.90 -14.74 26.01
N SER A 168 20.17 -14.87 25.64
CA SER A 168 21.21 -13.85 25.93
C SER A 168 21.37 -12.93 24.74
N ILE A 169 21.51 -11.64 25.00
CA ILE A 169 21.74 -10.59 24.01
C ILE A 169 23.01 -10.88 23.19
N ASP A 170 22.91 -10.72 21.87
CA ASP A 170 24.03 -10.66 20.94
C ASP A 170 24.13 -9.23 20.38
N ALA A 171 24.82 -8.38 21.12
CA ALA A 171 24.93 -6.94 20.77
C ALA A 171 25.73 -6.73 19.50
N GLY A 172 26.71 -7.57 19.20
CA GLY A 172 27.51 -7.49 17.99
C GLY A 172 26.69 -7.69 16.72
N GLU A 173 25.78 -8.66 16.72
CA GLU A 173 24.87 -8.88 15.58
C GLU A 173 23.84 -7.76 15.44
N LEU A 174 23.36 -7.14 16.54
CA LEU A 174 22.49 -5.98 16.45
C LEU A 174 23.25 -4.73 15.95
N GLU A 175 24.50 -4.52 16.41
CA GLU A 175 25.36 -3.45 15.89
C GLU A 175 25.56 -3.60 14.37
N LYS A 176 25.82 -4.81 13.89
CA LYS A 176 25.92 -5.12 12.46
C LYS A 176 24.66 -4.72 11.67
N ILE A 177 23.46 -4.97 12.22
CA ILE A 177 22.21 -4.53 11.58
C ILE A 177 22.14 -3.00 11.56
N LEU A 178 22.18 -2.35 12.73
CA LEU A 178 21.86 -0.94 12.89
C LEU A 178 22.90 0.00 12.28
N PHE A 179 24.19 -0.36 12.32
CA PHE A 179 25.28 0.50 11.87
C PHE A 179 25.93 0.01 10.56
N GLY A 180 25.85 -1.27 10.24
CA GLY A 180 26.46 -1.83 9.04
C GLY A 180 25.51 -1.96 7.86
N LEU A 181 24.33 -2.52 8.08
CA LEU A 181 23.42 -2.94 7.01
C LEU A 181 22.29 -1.93 6.74
N LEU A 182 21.63 -1.47 7.81
CA LEU A 182 20.48 -0.56 7.72
C LEU A 182 20.77 0.79 7.06
N PRO A 183 21.92 1.48 7.34
CA PRO A 183 22.20 2.77 6.75
C PRO A 183 22.14 2.76 5.23
N LYS A 184 22.71 1.74 4.58
CA LYS A 184 22.70 1.62 3.13
C LYS A 184 21.27 1.45 2.57
N ALA A 185 20.44 0.66 3.22
CA ALA A 185 19.04 0.47 2.82
C ALA A 185 18.24 1.78 2.95
N VAL A 186 18.40 2.51 4.07
CA VAL A 186 17.74 3.80 4.32
C VAL A 186 18.20 4.85 3.29
N GLU A 187 19.51 5.00 3.10
CA GLU A 187 20.07 6.03 2.24
C GLU A 187 19.72 5.83 0.77
N SER A 188 19.80 4.59 0.27
CA SER A 188 19.49 4.28 -1.13
C SER A 188 18.00 4.39 -1.46
N SER A 189 17.13 4.34 -0.45
CA SER A 189 15.68 4.38 -0.63
C SER A 189 15.06 5.73 -0.29
N GLY A 190 15.65 6.51 0.63
CA GLY A 190 15.06 7.73 1.15
C GLY A 190 15.82 9.01 0.82
N ILE A 191 16.94 8.96 0.05
CA ILE A 191 17.71 10.13 -0.33
C ILE A 191 17.82 10.23 -1.85
N PHE A 192 17.17 11.23 -2.44
CA PHE A 192 17.03 11.36 -3.89
C PHE A 192 18.33 11.41 -4.66
N LYS A 193 19.38 12.06 -4.11
CA LYS A 193 20.71 12.09 -4.74
C LYS A 193 21.34 10.71 -4.91
N LEU A 194 21.01 9.78 -4.01
CA LEU A 194 21.50 8.39 -4.00
C LEU A 194 20.55 7.40 -4.70
N PHE A 195 19.48 7.93 -5.26
CA PHE A 195 18.43 7.14 -5.91
C PHE A 195 18.88 6.74 -7.32
N ALA A 196 18.97 5.44 -7.59
CA ALA A 196 19.39 4.94 -8.91
C ALA A 196 18.23 4.99 -9.94
N ASP A 197 16.97 4.87 -9.47
CA ASP A 197 15.79 4.70 -10.33
C ASP A 197 15.01 6.00 -10.54
N LYS A 198 15.68 7.14 -10.77
CA LYS A 198 15.05 8.46 -10.87
C LYS A 198 14.05 8.57 -12.00
N GLU A 199 14.38 8.01 -13.18
CA GLU A 199 13.46 8.00 -14.33
C GLU A 199 12.22 7.15 -14.05
N LYS A 200 12.37 5.97 -13.45
CA LYS A 200 11.23 5.13 -13.07
C LYS A 200 10.34 5.80 -12.02
N LEU A 201 10.94 6.58 -11.10
CA LEU A 201 10.16 7.36 -10.15
C LEU A 201 9.40 8.48 -10.87
N LYS A 202 10.04 9.17 -11.82
CA LYS A 202 9.39 10.18 -12.64
C LYS A 202 8.22 9.58 -13.42
N ASP A 203 8.43 8.45 -14.10
CA ASP A 203 7.37 7.73 -14.82
C ASP A 203 6.19 7.39 -13.90
N GLN A 204 6.47 6.98 -12.64
CA GLN A 204 5.42 6.67 -11.67
C GLN A 204 4.64 7.90 -11.22
N ILE A 205 5.29 9.07 -11.09
CA ILE A 205 4.63 10.34 -10.76
C ILE A 205 3.76 10.82 -11.93
N GLU A 206 4.28 10.75 -13.16
CA GLU A 206 3.56 11.10 -14.39
C GLU A 206 2.33 10.19 -14.59
N LEU A 207 2.50 8.88 -14.34
CA LEU A 207 1.38 7.94 -14.36
C LEU A 207 0.31 8.28 -13.30
N ALA A 208 0.71 8.72 -12.11
CA ALA A 208 -0.25 9.11 -11.08
C ALA A 208 -1.11 10.32 -11.50
N ASP A 209 -0.52 11.27 -12.21
CA ASP A 209 -1.26 12.39 -12.82
C ASP A 209 -2.26 11.89 -13.87
N ASP A 210 -1.80 11.02 -14.79
CA ASP A 210 -2.63 10.44 -15.84
C ASP A 210 -3.80 9.64 -15.23
N GLN A 211 -3.55 8.82 -14.21
CA GLN A 211 -4.57 8.02 -13.54
C GLN A 211 -5.60 8.91 -12.81
N LYS A 212 -5.16 10.02 -12.23
CA LYS A 212 -6.06 11.00 -11.59
C LYS A 212 -6.99 11.63 -12.62
N VAL A 213 -6.44 12.12 -13.74
CA VAL A 213 -7.22 12.71 -14.84
C VAL A 213 -8.14 11.67 -15.48
N LEU A 214 -7.68 10.45 -15.69
CA LEU A 214 -8.48 9.37 -16.26
C LEU A 214 -9.71 9.04 -15.39
N ARG A 215 -9.57 9.03 -14.06
CA ARG A 215 -10.71 8.87 -13.12
C ARG A 215 -11.71 10.02 -13.24
N GLU A 216 -11.23 11.25 -13.34
CA GLU A 216 -12.09 12.44 -13.51
C GLU A 216 -12.86 12.37 -14.83
N LEU A 217 -12.17 12.09 -15.95
CA LEU A 217 -12.79 11.94 -17.26
C LEU A 217 -13.81 10.78 -17.30
N THR A 218 -13.50 9.66 -16.66
CA THR A 218 -14.43 8.52 -16.53
C THR A 218 -15.71 8.93 -15.83
N LYS A 219 -15.60 9.68 -14.74
CA LYS A 219 -16.76 10.19 -13.98
C LYS A 219 -17.55 11.23 -14.75
N GLU A 220 -16.89 12.20 -15.40
CA GLU A 220 -17.51 13.26 -16.21
C GLU A 220 -18.27 12.70 -17.40
N ASN A 221 -17.79 11.61 -18.00
CA ASN A 221 -18.46 10.93 -19.12
C ASN A 221 -19.51 9.91 -18.67
N ASN A 222 -19.94 9.95 -17.41
CA ASN A 222 -20.96 9.06 -16.82
C ASN A 222 -20.64 7.59 -17.01
N LEU A 223 -19.36 7.22 -16.89
CA LEU A 223 -18.88 5.84 -16.91
C LEU A 223 -18.70 5.32 -15.48
N ALA A 224 -18.94 4.02 -15.30
CA ALA A 224 -18.65 3.27 -14.09
C ALA A 224 -17.20 2.77 -14.08
N ALA A 225 -16.65 2.50 -15.26
CA ALA A 225 -15.27 2.05 -15.43
C ALA A 225 -14.73 2.35 -16.83
N PHE A 226 -13.42 2.33 -16.97
CA PHE A 226 -12.70 2.42 -18.24
C PHE A 226 -11.57 1.37 -18.27
N VAL A 227 -11.41 0.66 -19.39
CA VAL A 227 -10.36 -0.32 -19.61
C VAL A 227 -9.62 0.04 -20.89
N ALA A 228 -8.37 0.44 -20.79
CA ALA A 228 -7.59 0.87 -21.95
C ALA A 228 -7.24 -0.30 -22.89
N ASP A 229 -7.24 -0.04 -24.18
CA ASP A 229 -6.71 -0.94 -25.18
C ASP A 229 -5.21 -1.16 -24.95
N GLY A 230 -4.75 -2.39 -25.16
CA GLY A 230 -3.38 -2.80 -24.86
C GLY A 230 -3.11 -3.20 -23.41
N SER A 231 -4.10 -3.11 -22.52
CA SER A 231 -3.95 -3.58 -21.14
C SER A 231 -3.73 -5.09 -21.04
N ILE A 232 -2.93 -5.51 -20.05
CA ILE A 232 -2.71 -6.92 -19.70
C ILE A 232 -3.59 -7.26 -18.49
N LEU A 233 -4.76 -7.81 -18.76
CA LEU A 233 -5.73 -8.11 -17.69
C LEU A 233 -5.38 -9.38 -16.88
N PRO A 234 -4.95 -10.51 -17.49
CA PRO A 234 -4.66 -11.72 -16.75
C PRO A 234 -3.36 -11.62 -15.93
N ARG A 235 -3.33 -12.38 -14.84
CA ARG A 235 -2.17 -12.51 -13.95
C ARG A 235 -1.40 -13.80 -14.23
N GLU A 236 -0.14 -13.83 -13.84
CA GLU A 236 0.79 -14.95 -14.09
C GLU A 236 0.27 -16.27 -13.51
N SER A 237 -0.40 -16.23 -12.36
CA SER A 237 -1.05 -17.38 -11.72
C SER A 237 -2.13 -16.91 -10.71
N GLY A 238 -2.91 -17.84 -10.16
CA GLY A 238 -3.92 -17.54 -9.13
C GLY A 238 -3.35 -17.00 -7.80
N VAL A 239 -2.04 -17.12 -7.58
CA VAL A 239 -1.34 -16.62 -6.37
C VAL A 239 -0.36 -15.48 -6.68
N SER A 240 -0.17 -15.12 -7.94
CA SER A 240 0.72 -14.04 -8.38
C SER A 240 -0.09 -12.86 -8.93
N GLU A 241 0.14 -11.68 -8.41
CA GLU A 241 -0.46 -10.45 -8.92
C GLU A 241 0.30 -9.83 -10.10
N LYS A 242 1.41 -10.44 -10.53
CA LYS A 242 2.19 -9.97 -11.67
C LYS A 242 1.44 -10.19 -12.98
N PRO A 243 1.62 -9.29 -13.98
CA PRO A 243 1.01 -9.46 -15.30
C PRO A 243 1.49 -10.76 -15.95
N MET A 244 0.56 -11.46 -16.63
CA MET A 244 0.86 -12.66 -17.40
C MET A 244 1.79 -12.32 -18.57
N LYS A 245 2.87 -13.07 -18.74
CA LYS A 245 3.73 -12.97 -19.91
C LYS A 245 3.01 -13.51 -21.14
N ASN A 246 3.19 -12.86 -22.28
CA ASN A 246 2.57 -13.27 -23.56
C ASN A 246 1.03 -13.34 -23.51
N ALA A 247 0.39 -12.53 -22.67
CA ALA A 247 -1.07 -12.43 -22.65
C ALA A 247 -1.62 -11.79 -23.92
N VAL A 248 -2.83 -12.16 -24.29
CA VAL A 248 -3.62 -11.41 -25.28
C VAL A 248 -3.93 -10.04 -24.70
N LEU A 249 -3.54 -9.00 -25.41
CA LEU A 249 -3.82 -7.63 -24.99
C LEU A 249 -5.31 -7.33 -25.12
N PHE A 250 -5.84 -6.58 -24.15
CA PHE A 250 -7.23 -6.15 -24.20
C PHE A 250 -7.49 -5.24 -25.39
N LYS A 251 -8.64 -5.43 -26.03
CA LYS A 251 -9.16 -4.59 -27.10
C LYS A 251 -10.63 -4.30 -26.87
N SER A 252 -11.00 -3.03 -26.88
CA SER A 252 -12.38 -2.59 -26.70
C SER A 252 -13.27 -2.98 -27.88
N PRO A 253 -14.55 -3.38 -27.64
CA PRO A 253 -15.56 -3.44 -28.68
C PRO A 253 -15.82 -2.04 -29.25
N GLU A 254 -16.00 -1.92 -30.57
CA GLU A 254 -16.23 -0.63 -31.23
C GLU A 254 -17.40 0.16 -30.63
N SER A 255 -18.51 -0.55 -30.29
CA SER A 255 -19.70 0.06 -29.69
C SER A 255 -19.50 0.65 -28.29
N MET A 256 -18.41 0.28 -27.60
CA MET A 256 -18.08 0.77 -26.25
C MET A 256 -16.76 1.58 -26.24
N SER A 257 -16.17 1.81 -27.42
CA SER A 257 -14.89 2.50 -27.54
C SER A 257 -15.03 3.99 -27.20
N VAL A 258 -14.15 4.46 -26.32
CA VAL A 258 -14.04 5.87 -25.89
C VAL A 258 -12.58 6.28 -25.95
N THR A 259 -12.30 7.53 -26.33
CA THR A 259 -10.95 8.09 -26.37
C THR A 259 -10.85 9.27 -25.42
N PHE A 260 -9.80 9.29 -24.61
CA PHE A 260 -9.45 10.37 -23.70
C PHE A 260 -8.07 10.95 -24.01
N GLU A 261 -7.83 12.20 -23.61
CA GLU A 261 -6.52 12.86 -23.66
C GLU A 261 -5.98 12.98 -22.26
N LEU A 262 -4.79 12.44 -22.00
CA LEU A 262 -4.12 12.43 -20.70
C LEU A 262 -2.90 13.34 -20.71
N PRO A 263 -2.48 13.91 -19.56
CA PRO A 263 -1.41 14.90 -19.49
C PRO A 263 -0.06 14.41 -20.01
N HIS A 264 0.32 13.16 -19.74
CA HIS A 264 1.62 12.63 -20.08
C HIS A 264 1.53 11.53 -21.14
N LYS A 265 0.54 10.65 -21.05
CA LYS A 265 0.34 9.57 -22.03
C LYS A 265 -0.17 10.09 -23.39
N GLY A 266 -0.87 11.24 -23.41
CA GLY A 266 -1.58 11.73 -24.59
C GLY A 266 -2.86 10.94 -24.84
N LYS A 267 -3.20 10.69 -26.11
CA LYS A 267 -4.44 9.99 -26.47
C LYS A 267 -4.42 8.53 -26.07
N ILE A 268 -5.50 8.11 -25.40
CA ILE A 268 -5.73 6.75 -24.97
C ILE A 268 -7.13 6.32 -25.37
N THR A 269 -7.26 5.15 -25.99
CA THR A 269 -8.55 4.55 -26.39
C THR A 269 -8.80 3.31 -25.56
N GLY A 270 -10.05 3.02 -25.24
CA GLY A 270 -10.43 1.85 -24.47
C GLY A 270 -11.94 1.69 -24.33
N MET A 271 -12.36 0.67 -23.61
CA MET A 271 -13.76 0.37 -23.34
C MET A 271 -14.28 1.23 -22.18
N GLY A 272 -15.28 2.06 -22.46
CA GLY A 272 -16.07 2.77 -21.45
C GLY A 272 -17.29 1.95 -21.03
N ILE A 273 -17.34 1.57 -19.77
CA ILE A 273 -18.51 0.88 -19.18
C ILE A 273 -19.44 1.94 -18.59
N LYS A 274 -20.64 2.08 -19.16
CA LYS A 274 -21.64 3.06 -18.72
C LYS A 274 -22.22 2.70 -17.36
N LYS A 275 -22.69 3.69 -16.60
CA LYS A 275 -23.51 3.48 -15.41
C LYS A 275 -24.83 2.81 -15.79
N GLY A 276 -25.39 2.03 -14.87
CA GLY A 276 -26.58 1.21 -15.05
C GLY A 276 -26.24 -0.27 -14.91
N ILE A 277 -27.02 -1.14 -15.52
CA ILE A 277 -26.82 -2.59 -15.46
C ILE A 277 -26.01 -3.04 -16.67
N THR A 278 -24.85 -3.64 -16.41
CA THR A 278 -23.98 -4.23 -17.44
C THR A 278 -23.80 -5.72 -17.17
N LEU A 279 -24.14 -6.54 -18.15
CA LEU A 279 -23.92 -7.99 -18.12
C LEU A 279 -22.63 -8.34 -18.82
N ILE A 280 -21.76 -9.09 -18.13
CA ILE A 280 -20.53 -9.67 -18.70
C ILE A 280 -20.82 -11.14 -19.03
N VAL A 281 -21.10 -11.45 -20.28
CA VAL A 281 -21.49 -12.78 -20.74
C VAL A 281 -20.43 -13.44 -21.58
N GLY A 282 -20.40 -14.76 -21.63
CA GLY A 282 -19.48 -15.55 -22.45
C GLY A 282 -19.29 -16.97 -21.92
N GLY A 283 -18.71 -17.84 -22.71
CA GLY A 283 -18.40 -19.21 -22.34
C GLY A 283 -17.32 -19.33 -21.25
N GLY A 284 -17.08 -20.54 -20.79
CA GLY A 284 -15.96 -20.83 -19.89
C GLY A 284 -14.61 -20.41 -20.52
N TYR A 285 -13.67 -19.94 -19.70
CA TYR A 285 -12.33 -19.48 -20.12
C TYR A 285 -12.29 -18.30 -21.08
N HIS A 286 -13.38 -17.57 -21.31
CA HIS A 286 -13.42 -16.37 -22.17
C HIS A 286 -13.05 -15.07 -21.44
N GLY A 287 -12.49 -15.14 -20.23
CA GLY A 287 -11.95 -13.98 -19.52
C GLY A 287 -12.96 -13.15 -18.73
N LYS A 288 -14.21 -13.61 -18.52
CA LYS A 288 -15.23 -12.91 -17.72
C LYS A 288 -14.73 -12.58 -16.31
N SER A 289 -14.33 -13.59 -15.56
CA SER A 289 -13.81 -13.44 -14.19
C SER A 289 -12.51 -12.63 -14.16
N THR A 290 -11.67 -12.73 -15.21
CA THR A 290 -10.45 -11.89 -15.33
C THR A 290 -10.81 -10.41 -15.48
N LEU A 291 -11.80 -10.08 -16.32
CA LEU A 291 -12.27 -8.70 -16.46
C LEU A 291 -12.88 -8.20 -15.16
N LEU A 292 -13.76 -8.97 -14.51
CA LEU A 292 -14.40 -8.58 -13.26
C LEU A 292 -13.36 -8.36 -12.14
N GLN A 293 -12.39 -9.27 -11.98
CA GLN A 293 -11.28 -9.10 -11.04
C GLN A 293 -10.41 -7.89 -11.35
N THR A 294 -10.25 -7.56 -12.64
CA THR A 294 -9.54 -6.36 -13.05
C THR A 294 -10.29 -5.11 -12.61
N LEU A 295 -11.61 -5.06 -12.81
CA LEU A 295 -12.46 -3.95 -12.38
C LEU A 295 -12.50 -3.83 -10.84
N GLU A 296 -12.51 -4.95 -10.12
CA GLU A 296 -12.43 -5.00 -8.66
C GLU A 296 -11.16 -4.33 -8.13
N LYS A 297 -10.02 -4.57 -8.77
CA LYS A 297 -8.72 -3.99 -8.37
C LYS A 297 -8.51 -2.57 -8.89
N ALA A 298 -9.20 -2.18 -9.95
CA ALA A 298 -9.07 -0.88 -10.59
C ALA A 298 -9.73 0.28 -9.82
N VAL A 299 -10.35 0.03 -8.66
CA VAL A 299 -10.69 1.06 -7.68
C VAL A 299 -9.42 1.74 -7.14
N TYR A 300 -8.28 1.05 -7.16
CA TYR A 300 -6.96 1.58 -6.83
C TYR A 300 -6.19 1.98 -8.07
N SER A 301 -5.21 2.85 -7.90
CA SER A 301 -4.18 3.13 -8.93
C SER A 301 -3.15 2.00 -8.95
N HIS A 302 -2.57 1.74 -10.11
CA HIS A 302 -1.59 0.67 -10.33
C HIS A 302 -0.21 1.24 -10.64
N ILE A 303 0.84 0.48 -10.32
CA ILE A 303 2.22 0.87 -10.61
C ILE A 303 2.54 0.74 -12.10
N VAL A 304 3.58 1.46 -12.55
CA VAL A 304 4.16 1.29 -13.88
C VAL A 304 4.60 -0.16 -14.11
N GLY A 305 4.22 -0.73 -15.24
CA GLY A 305 4.56 -2.10 -15.65
C GLY A 305 3.61 -3.17 -15.11
N ASP A 306 2.49 -2.78 -14.48
CA ASP A 306 1.46 -3.72 -14.03
C ASP A 306 0.58 -4.27 -15.16
N GLY A 307 0.50 -3.56 -16.27
CA GLY A 307 -0.40 -3.88 -17.39
C GLY A 307 -1.85 -3.45 -17.20
N ARG A 308 -2.22 -2.94 -16.01
CA ARG A 308 -3.55 -2.37 -15.70
C ARG A 308 -3.45 -0.88 -15.32
N GLU A 309 -2.37 -0.20 -15.71
CA GLU A 309 -2.08 1.19 -15.36
C GLU A 309 -3.21 2.13 -15.75
N TYR A 310 -3.83 1.87 -16.89
CA TYR A 310 -4.91 2.68 -17.44
C TYR A 310 -6.27 1.95 -17.39
N VAL A 311 -6.46 1.16 -16.36
CA VAL A 311 -7.78 0.62 -15.99
C VAL A 311 -8.25 1.33 -14.74
N VAL A 312 -9.44 1.91 -14.80
CA VAL A 312 -10.03 2.63 -13.67
C VAL A 312 -11.49 2.20 -13.49
N THR A 313 -11.89 2.12 -12.24
CA THR A 313 -13.26 1.80 -11.80
C THR A 313 -13.68 2.87 -10.81
N ASP A 314 -14.97 3.13 -10.67
CA ASP A 314 -15.52 4.00 -9.63
C ASP A 314 -14.92 3.62 -8.27
N GLU A 315 -14.34 4.57 -7.57
CA GLU A 315 -13.61 4.35 -6.31
C GLU A 315 -14.47 3.80 -5.17
N THR A 316 -15.81 3.92 -5.31
CA THR A 316 -16.78 3.36 -4.38
C THR A 316 -17.21 1.94 -4.73
N GLY A 317 -16.59 1.31 -5.75
CA GLY A 317 -16.92 -0.02 -6.23
C GLY A 317 -16.67 -1.11 -5.18
N VAL A 318 -17.68 -1.95 -4.94
CA VAL A 318 -17.63 -3.07 -3.98
C VAL A 318 -17.96 -4.37 -4.70
N LYS A 319 -17.17 -5.41 -4.46
CA LYS A 319 -17.53 -6.78 -4.87
C LYS A 319 -18.41 -7.43 -3.84
N LEU A 320 -19.62 -7.81 -4.26
CA LEU A 320 -20.56 -8.55 -3.43
C LEU A 320 -20.26 -10.04 -3.48
N ARG A 321 -20.38 -10.70 -2.32
CA ARG A 321 -20.20 -12.14 -2.16
C ARG A 321 -21.23 -12.71 -1.21
N ALA A 322 -21.56 -13.96 -1.41
CA ALA A 322 -22.19 -14.80 -0.39
C ALA A 322 -21.10 -15.31 0.56
N GLU A 323 -21.30 -15.17 1.86
CA GLU A 323 -20.36 -15.60 2.90
C GLU A 323 -21.12 -16.38 3.97
N ASP A 324 -21.18 -17.71 3.80
CA ASP A 324 -21.81 -18.60 4.80
C ASP A 324 -21.07 -18.49 6.15
N GLY A 325 -21.83 -18.48 7.24
CA GLY A 325 -21.29 -18.38 8.58
C GLY A 325 -20.91 -16.96 9.04
N ARG A 326 -21.11 -15.94 8.21
CA ARG A 326 -20.84 -14.55 8.58
C ARG A 326 -21.83 -14.06 9.65
N SER A 327 -21.36 -13.27 10.61
CA SER A 327 -22.25 -12.55 11.53
C SER A 327 -22.83 -11.29 10.86
N VAL A 328 -24.11 -11.03 11.10
CA VAL A 328 -24.83 -9.82 10.68
C VAL A 328 -25.51 -9.22 11.90
N ALA A 329 -25.50 -7.91 12.03
CA ALA A 329 -26.08 -7.22 13.17
C ALA A 329 -26.97 -6.05 12.75
N ASN A 330 -28.26 -6.18 13.00
CA ASN A 330 -29.27 -5.13 12.84
C ASN A 330 -29.35 -4.51 11.43
N GLU A 331 -29.28 -5.36 10.37
CA GLU A 331 -29.39 -4.94 8.97
C GLU A 331 -30.82 -5.14 8.43
N ASP A 332 -31.30 -4.18 7.64
CA ASP A 332 -32.56 -4.30 6.93
C ASP A 332 -32.37 -5.02 5.59
N ILE A 333 -32.62 -6.33 5.58
CA ILE A 333 -32.55 -7.16 4.38
C ILE A 333 -33.92 -7.37 3.70
N SER A 334 -34.96 -6.67 4.17
CA SER A 334 -36.34 -6.87 3.70
C SER A 334 -36.58 -6.52 2.23
N LEU A 335 -35.65 -5.70 1.63
CA LEU A 335 -35.66 -5.43 0.20
C LEU A 335 -35.43 -6.69 -0.64
N PHE A 336 -34.68 -7.66 -0.14
CA PHE A 336 -34.31 -8.87 -0.85
C PHE A 336 -34.99 -10.11 -0.31
N ILE A 337 -35.14 -10.21 1.00
CA ILE A 337 -35.66 -11.42 1.66
C ILE A 337 -36.71 -11.01 2.68
N ARG A 338 -37.90 -11.62 2.55
CA ARG A 338 -39.00 -11.49 3.50
C ARG A 338 -39.42 -12.88 3.99
N ASN A 339 -40.05 -12.94 5.16
CA ASN A 339 -40.64 -14.15 5.71
C ASN A 339 -39.67 -15.34 5.83
N LEU A 340 -38.56 -15.13 6.56
CA LEU A 340 -37.59 -16.20 6.81
C LEU A 340 -38.27 -17.38 7.50
N PRO A 341 -37.99 -18.65 7.09
CA PRO A 341 -38.59 -19.83 7.67
C PRO A 341 -38.44 -20.00 9.18
N ASN A 342 -37.35 -19.42 9.74
CA ASN A 342 -37.06 -19.43 11.18
C ASN A 342 -37.69 -18.26 11.94
N GLY A 343 -38.56 -17.47 11.31
CA GLY A 343 -39.30 -16.36 11.91
C GLY A 343 -38.46 -15.17 12.34
N LYS A 344 -37.15 -15.08 11.95
CA LYS A 344 -36.32 -13.93 12.23
C LYS A 344 -36.82 -12.68 11.50
N ASP A 345 -36.78 -11.57 12.19
CA ASP A 345 -37.08 -10.25 11.62
C ASP A 345 -36.08 -9.89 10.50
N THR A 346 -36.59 -9.47 9.35
CA THR A 346 -35.78 -9.09 8.18
C THR A 346 -35.56 -7.58 8.07
N GLU A 347 -36.32 -6.77 8.80
CA GLU A 347 -36.09 -5.30 8.91
C GLU A 347 -35.00 -4.97 9.94
N LYS A 348 -34.77 -5.87 10.91
CA LYS A 348 -33.71 -5.79 11.91
C LYS A 348 -32.99 -7.13 12.03
N PHE A 349 -32.51 -7.59 10.89
CA PHE A 349 -31.89 -8.91 10.81
C PHE A 349 -30.58 -8.98 11.59
N SER A 350 -30.53 -9.96 12.49
CA SER A 350 -29.34 -10.25 13.28
C SER A 350 -29.10 -11.74 13.36
N THR A 351 -27.87 -12.18 13.14
CA THR A 351 -27.46 -13.58 13.27
C THR A 351 -25.96 -13.68 13.48
N LEU A 352 -25.50 -14.73 14.15
CA LEU A 352 -24.07 -15.05 14.25
C LEU A 352 -23.61 -15.99 13.12
N ASP A 353 -24.58 -16.53 12.35
CA ASP A 353 -24.35 -17.56 11.33
C ASP A 353 -25.35 -17.33 10.19
N ALA A 354 -24.99 -16.44 9.26
CA ALA A 354 -25.81 -16.13 8.11
C ALA A 354 -25.63 -17.19 7.01
N SER A 355 -26.73 -17.57 6.36
CA SER A 355 -26.66 -18.32 5.10
C SER A 355 -26.12 -17.47 3.95
N GLY A 356 -25.70 -18.10 2.86
CA GLY A 356 -25.19 -17.38 1.68
C GLY A 356 -26.13 -16.28 1.18
N SER A 357 -27.44 -16.56 1.08
CA SER A 357 -28.43 -15.58 0.60
C SER A 357 -28.61 -14.42 1.59
N THR A 358 -28.73 -14.70 2.89
CA THR A 358 -28.88 -13.64 3.91
C THR A 358 -27.62 -12.81 4.09
N SER A 359 -26.42 -13.43 3.99
CA SER A 359 -25.15 -12.72 4.03
C SER A 359 -24.96 -11.80 2.82
N GLN A 360 -25.36 -12.26 1.62
CA GLN A 360 -25.26 -11.44 0.41
C GLN A 360 -26.26 -10.29 0.42
N ALA A 361 -27.49 -10.52 0.91
CA ALA A 361 -28.47 -9.45 1.11
C ALA A 361 -27.93 -8.37 2.05
N ALA A 362 -27.41 -8.76 3.22
CA ALA A 362 -26.80 -7.84 4.18
C ALA A 362 -25.58 -7.11 3.57
N ASN A 363 -24.67 -7.81 2.88
CA ASN A 363 -23.50 -7.21 2.22
C ASN A 363 -23.93 -6.15 1.18
N THR A 364 -25.05 -6.38 0.49
CA THR A 364 -25.57 -5.40 -0.48
C THR A 364 -26.06 -4.13 0.22
N ILE A 365 -26.83 -4.26 1.31
CA ILE A 365 -27.32 -3.11 2.09
C ILE A 365 -26.14 -2.36 2.71
N GLU A 366 -25.22 -3.05 3.38
CA GLU A 366 -24.02 -2.46 3.97
C GLU A 366 -23.18 -1.68 2.94
N ALA A 367 -23.03 -2.22 1.72
CA ALA A 367 -22.33 -1.52 0.64
C ALA A 367 -23.05 -0.24 0.23
N LEU A 368 -24.40 -0.26 0.12
CA LEU A 368 -25.20 0.92 -0.21
C LEU A 368 -25.16 1.97 0.91
N GLU A 369 -25.26 1.56 2.16
CA GLU A 369 -25.13 2.43 3.33
C GLU A 369 -23.76 3.07 3.43
N ALA A 370 -22.70 2.33 3.07
CA ALA A 370 -21.34 2.86 2.96
C ALA A 370 -21.16 3.83 1.78
N GLY A 371 -22.19 4.05 0.95
CA GLY A 371 -22.19 4.98 -0.17
C GLY A 371 -21.62 4.43 -1.48
N SER A 372 -21.57 3.10 -1.64
CA SER A 372 -21.18 2.47 -2.90
C SER A 372 -22.13 2.86 -4.04
N LYS A 373 -21.56 3.21 -5.18
CA LYS A 373 -22.27 3.55 -6.42
C LYS A 373 -22.06 2.49 -7.51
N LEU A 374 -21.24 1.50 -7.24
CA LEU A 374 -20.93 0.42 -8.16
C LEU A 374 -20.85 -0.91 -7.40
N LEU A 375 -21.69 -1.86 -7.77
CA LEU A 375 -21.69 -3.21 -7.23
C LEU A 375 -21.16 -4.16 -8.29
N LEU A 376 -20.13 -4.91 -7.97
CA LEU A 376 -19.52 -5.94 -8.82
C LEU A 376 -20.00 -7.31 -8.32
N ILE A 377 -20.67 -8.06 -9.16
CA ILE A 377 -21.31 -9.32 -8.78
C ILE A 377 -20.80 -10.43 -9.71
N ASP A 378 -20.37 -11.54 -9.11
CA ASP A 378 -19.82 -12.71 -9.79
C ASP A 378 -20.70 -13.93 -9.47
N GLU A 379 -21.18 -14.62 -10.49
CA GLU A 379 -22.03 -15.79 -10.36
C GLU A 379 -21.39 -16.85 -9.45
N ASP A 380 -20.12 -17.13 -9.65
CA ASP A 380 -19.37 -18.16 -8.92
C ASP A 380 -19.25 -17.88 -7.40
N THR A 381 -19.40 -16.62 -6.98
CA THR A 381 -19.29 -16.20 -5.58
C THR A 381 -20.60 -15.70 -4.99
N SER A 382 -21.70 -15.80 -5.72
CA SER A 382 -23.03 -15.38 -5.31
C SER A 382 -23.87 -16.56 -4.83
N ALA A 383 -24.78 -16.30 -3.91
CA ALA A 383 -25.78 -17.30 -3.53
C ALA A 383 -26.74 -17.55 -4.69
N THR A 384 -26.90 -18.80 -5.07
CA THR A 384 -27.69 -19.21 -6.22
C THR A 384 -29.10 -18.64 -6.16
N ASN A 385 -29.77 -18.72 -5.02
CA ASN A 385 -31.14 -18.23 -4.81
C ASN A 385 -31.27 -16.71 -4.75
N PHE A 386 -30.18 -15.99 -4.65
CA PHE A 386 -30.16 -14.51 -4.62
C PHE A 386 -30.15 -13.92 -6.04
N MET A 387 -29.43 -14.57 -6.97
CA MET A 387 -29.19 -14.07 -8.32
C MET A 387 -30.14 -14.66 -9.38
N ILE A 388 -30.54 -15.90 -9.22
CA ILE A 388 -31.26 -16.64 -10.25
C ILE A 388 -32.58 -17.15 -9.65
N ARG A 389 -33.69 -16.69 -10.21
CA ARG A 389 -35.01 -17.30 -9.99
C ARG A 389 -35.44 -17.89 -11.32
N ASP A 390 -35.50 -19.22 -11.38
CA ASP A 390 -36.11 -19.92 -12.49
C ASP A 390 -37.60 -19.97 -12.33
N GLU A 391 -38.32 -20.34 -13.38
CA GLU A 391 -39.81 -20.45 -13.38
C GLU A 391 -40.37 -21.39 -12.30
N LEU A 392 -39.58 -22.41 -11.92
CA LEU A 392 -39.93 -23.32 -10.86
C LEU A 392 -39.80 -22.67 -9.47
N MET A 393 -38.74 -21.91 -9.27
CA MET A 393 -38.49 -21.18 -8.02
C MET A 393 -39.46 -20.02 -7.83
N GLU A 394 -39.87 -19.34 -8.89
CA GLU A 394 -40.92 -18.31 -8.84
C GLU A 394 -42.28 -18.86 -8.35
N ARG A 395 -42.56 -20.16 -8.60
CA ARG A 395 -43.76 -20.82 -8.11
C ARG A 395 -43.69 -21.26 -6.64
N VAL A 396 -42.48 -21.39 -6.10
CA VAL A 396 -42.25 -21.90 -4.73
C VAL A 396 -41.91 -20.77 -3.76
N ILE A 397 -41.30 -19.71 -4.23
CA ILE A 397 -40.85 -18.56 -3.43
C ILE A 397 -41.68 -17.35 -3.88
N SER A 398 -42.65 -16.98 -3.10
CA SER A 398 -43.51 -15.79 -3.31
C SER A 398 -42.76 -14.50 -3.02
#